data_04d746f2b4a11a212347021319826c54
#
_entry.id   04d746f2b4a11a212347021319826c54
#
_cell.length_a   1.000
_cell.length_b   1.000
_cell.length_c   1.000
_cell.angle_alpha   90.00
_cell.angle_beta   90.00
_cell.angle_gamma   90.00
#
_symmetry.space_group_name_H-M   'P 1'
#
loop_
_entity.id
_entity.type
_entity.pdbx_description
1 polymer ?
#
loop_
_entity_poly.entity_id
_entity_poly.type
_entity_poly.pdbx_seq_one_letter_code
_entity_poly.pdbx_strand_id
1 'polypeptide(L)'
;MDYESRLSLSRIQVREISKFARRMLKIKTVKFPVLKALEKLIDKFPYNLYYCILPNNEFETNVMAELVPEGNDVYCIKIRETVYEKAVNGDRASLGFICHEMCHFTLIHIFDAGPVMYVNENGLAYARSFKDKELPRYKSMEWQAMALCGEIMIPYEKCKDYSFKQIVSRTDSSDEQTKYFLRWVVKPE
;
A
#
# COMPACT_ATOMS: atom_id res chain seq x y z
N MET A 1 -11.81 -6.99 2.77
CA MET A 1 -12.96 -6.18 3.26
C MET A 1 -12.51 -4.73 3.22
N ASP A 2 -13.32 -3.80 2.70
CA ASP A 2 -12.91 -2.39 2.55
C ASP A 2 -13.53 -1.51 3.65
N TYR A 3 -12.87 -0.43 4.01
CA TYR A 3 -13.30 0.52 5.04
C TYR A 3 -13.36 1.93 4.47
N GLU A 4 -14.29 2.75 4.99
CA GLU A 4 -14.33 4.16 4.66
C GLU A 4 -13.17 4.89 5.35
N SER A 5 -12.36 5.59 4.57
CA SER A 5 -11.25 6.42 5.06
C SER A 5 -11.77 7.75 5.61
N ARG A 6 -11.15 8.23 6.70
CA ARG A 6 -11.39 9.58 7.24
C ARG A 6 -11.05 10.68 6.24
N LEU A 7 -10.12 10.42 5.34
CA LEU A 7 -9.73 11.36 4.28
C LEU A 7 -10.22 10.90 2.91
N SER A 8 -10.76 11.84 2.17
CA SER A 8 -11.08 11.64 0.75
C SER A 8 -9.85 12.05 -0.09
N LEU A 9 -9.19 11.09 -0.74
CA LEU A 9 -7.96 11.33 -1.49
C LEU A 9 -8.18 11.20 -3.00
N SER A 10 -7.95 12.30 -3.71
CA SER A 10 -7.86 12.28 -5.17
C SER A 10 -6.54 11.64 -5.63
N ARG A 11 -6.49 11.20 -6.89
CA ARG A 11 -5.27 10.66 -7.51
C ARG A 11 -4.08 11.63 -7.40
N ILE A 12 -4.33 12.93 -7.53
CA ILE A 12 -3.27 13.96 -7.44
C ILE A 12 -2.71 13.99 -6.01
N GLN A 13 -3.56 13.96 -4.99
CA GLN A 13 -3.13 13.92 -3.59
C GLN A 13 -2.35 12.64 -3.27
N VAL A 14 -2.83 11.47 -3.73
CA VAL A 14 -2.09 10.20 -3.62
C VAL A 14 -0.70 10.30 -4.25
N ARG A 15 -0.58 10.96 -5.41
CA ARG A 15 0.72 11.20 -6.07
C ARG A 15 1.64 12.08 -5.23
N GLU A 16 1.14 13.14 -4.60
CA GLU A 16 1.95 13.96 -3.71
C GLU A 16 2.39 13.20 -2.45
N ILE A 17 1.50 12.36 -1.89
CA ILE A 17 1.85 11.44 -0.80
C ILE A 17 2.97 10.49 -1.23
N SER A 18 2.91 9.93 -2.45
CA SER A 18 3.96 9.04 -2.95
C SER A 18 5.31 9.74 -3.08
N LYS A 19 5.32 10.98 -3.57
CA LYS A 19 6.54 11.81 -3.64
C LYS A 19 7.11 12.09 -2.24
N PHE A 20 6.23 12.38 -1.27
CA PHE A 20 6.64 12.55 0.12
C PHE A 20 7.24 11.27 0.70
N ALA A 21 6.56 10.12 0.58
CA ALA A 21 7.02 8.84 1.09
C ALA A 21 8.40 8.45 0.51
N ARG A 22 8.58 8.59 -0.79
CA ARG A 22 9.87 8.32 -1.44
C ARG A 22 10.98 9.26 -0.95
N ARG A 23 10.69 10.56 -0.75
CA ARG A 23 11.65 11.52 -0.18
C ARG A 23 12.00 11.18 1.27
N MET A 24 10.99 10.89 2.10
CA MET A 24 11.14 10.49 3.50
C MET A 24 12.05 9.27 3.65
N LEU A 25 11.91 8.27 2.76
CA LEU A 25 12.73 7.05 2.72
C LEU A 25 14.06 7.25 1.96
N LYS A 26 14.34 8.46 1.46
CA LYS A 26 15.55 8.80 0.68
C LYS A 26 15.73 7.90 -0.55
N ILE A 27 14.64 7.60 -1.29
CA ILE A 27 14.66 6.79 -2.50
C ILE A 27 14.54 7.69 -3.73
N LYS A 28 15.67 7.85 -4.45
CA LYS A 28 15.78 8.72 -5.63
C LYS A 28 15.67 7.97 -6.96
N THR A 29 15.88 6.66 -6.97
CA THR A 29 15.83 5.80 -8.17
C THR A 29 14.42 5.64 -8.71
N VAL A 30 14.25 5.25 -9.98
CA VAL A 30 12.95 4.86 -10.53
C VAL A 30 12.47 3.60 -9.80
N LYS A 31 13.30 2.58 -9.77
CA LYS A 31 13.08 1.34 -9.02
C LYS A 31 12.87 1.64 -7.53
N PHE A 32 11.84 1.06 -6.94
CA PHE A 32 11.55 1.17 -5.51
C PHE A 32 11.97 -0.12 -4.80
N PRO A 33 13.07 -0.12 -4.05
CA PRO A 33 13.58 -1.32 -3.39
C PRO A 33 12.72 -1.64 -2.15
N VAL A 34 11.63 -2.38 -2.34
CA VAL A 34 10.55 -2.55 -1.35
C VAL A 34 11.05 -3.06 0.00
N LEU A 35 11.84 -4.14 0.05
CA LEU A 35 12.33 -4.70 1.31
C LEU A 35 13.23 -3.72 2.06
N LYS A 36 14.15 -3.07 1.35
CA LYS A 36 14.99 -2.00 1.94
C LYS A 36 14.16 -0.78 2.36
N ALA A 37 13.08 -0.49 1.65
CA ALA A 37 12.17 0.59 2.01
C ALA A 37 11.36 0.25 3.27
N LEU A 38 10.96 -1.01 3.44
CA LEU A 38 10.31 -1.52 4.65
C LEU A 38 11.23 -1.33 5.88
N GLU A 39 12.50 -1.78 5.79
CA GLU A 39 13.49 -1.58 6.85
C GLU A 39 13.63 -0.10 7.22
N LYS A 40 13.80 0.77 6.22
CA LYS A 40 13.89 2.21 6.44
C LYS A 40 12.63 2.83 7.04
N LEU A 41 11.46 2.30 6.71
CA LEU A 41 10.20 2.76 7.29
C LEU A 41 10.16 2.41 8.77
N ILE A 42 10.54 1.19 9.14
CA ILE A 42 10.64 0.74 10.52
C ILE A 42 11.68 1.55 11.30
N ASP A 43 12.86 1.80 10.74
CA ASP A 43 13.89 2.63 11.36
C ASP A 43 13.39 4.06 11.68
N LYS A 44 12.41 4.57 10.92
CA LYS A 44 11.81 5.89 11.17
C LYS A 44 10.71 5.86 12.21
N PHE A 45 10.06 4.74 12.37
CA PHE A 45 8.93 4.53 13.27
C PHE A 45 9.16 3.31 14.18
N PRO A 46 10.29 3.24 14.91
CA PRO A 46 10.72 2.02 15.61
C PRO A 46 9.79 1.63 16.77
N TYR A 47 8.96 2.56 17.24
CA TYR A 47 7.98 2.30 18.31
C TYR A 47 6.56 2.06 17.79
N ASN A 48 6.34 2.29 16.48
CA ASN A 48 5.01 2.24 15.89
C ASN A 48 4.86 1.17 14.82
N LEU A 49 5.97 0.68 14.24
CA LEU A 49 5.93 -0.28 13.15
C LEU A 49 7.01 -1.35 13.30
N TYR A 50 6.60 -2.59 13.09
CA TYR A 50 7.50 -3.71 12.86
C TYR A 50 6.88 -4.68 11.86
N TYR A 51 7.60 -5.72 11.44
CA TYR A 51 7.02 -6.80 10.65
C TYR A 51 7.36 -8.16 11.26
N CYS A 52 6.55 -9.14 10.95
CA CYS A 52 6.81 -10.54 11.25
C CYS A 52 6.52 -11.42 10.03
N ILE A 53 7.28 -12.49 9.92
CA ILE A 53 7.09 -13.52 8.90
C ILE A 53 6.42 -14.69 9.60
N LEU A 54 5.24 -15.08 9.13
CA LEU A 54 4.45 -16.13 9.75
C LEU A 54 4.24 -17.30 8.78
N PRO A 55 4.10 -18.53 9.29
CA PRO A 55 3.78 -19.70 8.51
C PRO A 55 2.53 -19.51 7.66
N ASN A 56 2.50 -20.18 6.50
CA ASN A 56 1.39 -20.02 5.54
C ASN A 56 0.01 -20.40 6.10
N ASN A 57 -0.07 -21.29 7.05
CA ASN A 57 -1.29 -21.75 7.70
C ASN A 57 -1.87 -20.78 8.73
N GLU A 58 -1.15 -19.73 9.09
CA GLU A 58 -1.64 -18.65 9.96
C GLU A 58 -2.43 -17.58 9.21
N PHE A 59 -2.50 -17.67 7.87
CA PHE A 59 -3.24 -16.72 7.05
C PHE A 59 -4.48 -17.35 6.42
N GLU A 60 -5.53 -16.55 6.24
CA GLU A 60 -6.63 -16.92 5.36
C GLU A 60 -6.12 -17.14 3.92
N THR A 61 -6.80 -18.00 3.16
CA THR A 61 -6.31 -18.51 1.87
C THR A 61 -5.86 -17.42 0.90
N ASN A 62 -6.53 -16.27 0.89
CA ASN A 62 -6.27 -15.18 -0.06
C ASN A 62 -5.47 -14.01 0.52
N VAL A 63 -5.03 -14.09 1.80
CA VAL A 63 -4.25 -13.04 2.43
C VAL A 63 -2.76 -13.33 2.22
N MET A 64 -2.05 -12.44 1.58
CA MET A 64 -0.62 -12.56 1.27
C MET A 64 0.26 -11.81 2.28
N ALA A 65 -0.20 -10.66 2.72
CA ALA A 65 0.31 -9.85 3.81
C ALA A 65 -0.84 -9.03 4.38
N GLU A 66 -0.70 -8.54 5.60
CA GLU A 66 -1.70 -7.68 6.24
C GLU A 66 -1.08 -6.72 7.25
N LEU A 67 -1.58 -5.50 7.31
CA LEU A 67 -1.26 -4.55 8.38
C LEU A 67 -2.24 -4.73 9.54
N VAL A 68 -1.73 -5.13 10.70
CA VAL A 68 -2.53 -5.40 11.90
C VAL A 68 -2.25 -4.34 12.96
N PRO A 69 -3.27 -3.60 13.45
CA PRO A 69 -3.11 -2.73 14.60
C PRO A 69 -3.05 -3.58 15.89
N GLU A 70 -2.06 -3.31 16.75
CA GLU A 70 -1.86 -3.99 18.01
C GLU A 70 -2.21 -3.13 19.24
N GLY A 71 -2.79 -1.96 19.01
CA GLY A 71 -3.10 -0.97 20.04
C GLY A 71 -1.95 0.00 20.31
N ASN A 72 -2.24 1.09 21.03
CA ASN A 72 -1.28 2.13 21.39
C ASN A 72 -0.49 2.69 20.18
N ASP A 73 -1.15 2.79 19.03
CA ASP A 73 -0.55 3.27 17.76
C ASP A 73 0.62 2.41 17.27
N VAL A 74 0.63 1.13 17.63
CA VAL A 74 1.58 0.12 17.18
C VAL A 74 0.94 -0.74 16.10
N TYR A 75 1.68 -1.04 15.05
CA TYR A 75 1.25 -1.81 13.88
C TYR A 75 2.27 -2.89 13.54
N CYS A 76 1.78 -4.08 13.19
CA CYS A 76 2.58 -5.16 12.63
C CYS A 76 2.22 -5.40 11.16
N ILE A 77 3.19 -5.40 10.28
CA ILE A 77 3.03 -5.95 8.93
C ILE A 77 3.31 -7.45 9.01
N LYS A 78 2.25 -8.26 9.02
CA LYS A 78 2.37 -9.71 8.94
C LYS A 78 2.57 -10.12 7.50
N ILE A 79 3.60 -10.89 7.22
CA ILE A 79 3.96 -11.34 5.88
C ILE A 79 3.97 -12.85 5.85
N ARG A 80 3.23 -13.45 4.92
CA ARG A 80 3.25 -14.89 4.70
C ARG A 80 4.66 -15.33 4.29
N GLU A 81 5.18 -16.41 4.89
CA GLU A 81 6.53 -16.94 4.66
C GLU A 81 6.85 -17.09 3.17
N THR A 82 5.98 -17.75 2.40
CA THR A 82 6.19 -17.93 0.96
C THR A 82 6.17 -16.61 0.17
N VAL A 83 5.47 -15.58 0.63
CA VAL A 83 5.48 -14.24 0.02
C VAL A 83 6.82 -13.56 0.30
N TYR A 84 7.31 -13.64 1.53
CA TYR A 84 8.60 -13.05 1.88
C TYR A 84 9.75 -13.69 1.11
N GLU A 85 9.81 -15.03 1.06
CA GLU A 85 10.82 -15.77 0.29
C GLU A 85 10.82 -15.39 -1.20
N LYS A 86 9.64 -15.32 -1.82
CA LYS A 86 9.50 -14.87 -3.21
C LYS A 86 9.94 -13.42 -3.40
N ALA A 87 9.59 -12.53 -2.47
CA ALA A 87 9.99 -11.12 -2.52
C ALA A 87 11.52 -10.97 -2.44
N VAL A 88 12.20 -11.73 -1.56
CA VAL A 88 13.67 -11.78 -1.48
C VAL A 88 14.29 -12.23 -2.81
N ASN A 89 13.65 -13.15 -3.51
CA ASN A 89 14.06 -13.62 -4.84
C ASN A 89 13.58 -12.70 -5.99
N GLY A 90 13.00 -11.54 -5.68
CA GLY A 90 12.66 -10.52 -6.66
C GLY A 90 11.31 -10.72 -7.35
N ASP A 91 10.42 -11.58 -6.80
CA ASP A 91 9.06 -11.71 -7.31
C ASP A 91 8.28 -10.42 -7.13
N ARG A 92 7.83 -9.85 -8.23
CA ARG A 92 7.20 -8.52 -8.29
C ARG A 92 5.84 -8.47 -7.65
N ALA A 93 5.07 -9.55 -7.75
CA ALA A 93 3.76 -9.63 -7.10
C ALA A 93 3.92 -9.62 -5.58
N SER A 94 4.85 -10.41 -5.05
CA SER A 94 5.17 -10.47 -3.63
C SER A 94 5.71 -9.14 -3.09
N LEU A 95 6.58 -8.46 -3.86
CA LEU A 95 7.01 -7.09 -3.54
C LEU A 95 5.83 -6.11 -3.52
N GLY A 96 4.88 -6.27 -4.44
CA GLY A 96 3.65 -5.47 -4.50
C GLY A 96 2.78 -5.63 -3.26
N PHE A 97 2.59 -6.85 -2.76
CA PHE A 97 1.83 -7.10 -1.53
C PHE A 97 2.45 -6.42 -0.31
N ILE A 98 3.75 -6.58 -0.11
CA ILE A 98 4.46 -5.92 1.00
C ILE A 98 4.37 -4.40 0.89
N CYS A 99 4.58 -3.85 -0.32
CA CYS A 99 4.46 -2.40 -0.56
C CYS A 99 3.05 -1.89 -0.27
N HIS A 100 2.01 -2.66 -0.55
CA HIS A 100 0.62 -2.32 -0.26
C HIS A 100 0.38 -2.13 1.24
N GLU A 101 0.88 -3.04 2.09
CA GLU A 101 0.76 -2.92 3.55
C GLU A 101 1.56 -1.73 4.11
N MET A 102 2.74 -1.45 3.55
CA MET A 102 3.48 -0.23 3.87
C MET A 102 2.68 1.03 3.52
N CYS A 103 1.85 0.98 2.45
CA CYS A 103 0.99 2.10 2.08
C CYS A 103 -0.17 2.29 3.05
N HIS A 104 -0.78 1.21 3.55
CA HIS A 104 -1.77 1.30 4.62
C HIS A 104 -1.18 1.97 5.86
N PHE A 105 -0.02 1.53 6.35
CA PHE A 105 0.65 2.19 7.48
C PHE A 105 0.92 3.68 7.20
N THR A 106 1.45 3.99 6.03
CA THR A 106 1.74 5.38 5.63
C THR A 106 0.49 6.25 5.67
N LEU A 107 -0.62 5.77 5.10
CA LEU A 107 -1.88 6.50 5.08
C LEU A 107 -2.48 6.66 6.48
N ILE A 108 -2.51 5.60 7.27
CA ILE A 108 -3.14 5.59 8.60
C ILE A 108 -2.32 6.40 9.59
N HIS A 109 -1.05 6.07 9.75
CA HIS A 109 -0.20 6.61 10.82
C HIS A 109 0.39 7.98 10.47
N ILE A 110 0.80 8.22 9.21
CA ILE A 110 1.48 9.49 8.84
C ILE A 110 0.47 10.55 8.37
N PHE A 111 -0.59 10.14 7.66
CA PHE A 111 -1.56 11.06 7.06
C PHE A 111 -2.92 11.07 7.74
N ASP A 112 -3.10 10.32 8.82
CA ASP A 112 -4.36 10.20 9.56
C ASP A 112 -5.57 9.80 8.67
N ALA A 113 -5.31 9.05 7.61
CA ALA A 113 -6.31 8.53 6.68
C ALA A 113 -6.87 7.16 7.14
N GLY A 114 -6.89 6.93 8.45
CA GLY A 114 -7.42 5.68 9.03
C GLY A 114 -8.93 5.51 8.80
N PRO A 115 -9.49 4.38 9.23
CA PRO A 115 -10.90 4.08 9.05
C PRO A 115 -11.78 5.05 9.83
N VAL A 116 -12.93 5.41 9.26
CA VAL A 116 -13.99 6.11 9.98
C VAL A 116 -14.55 5.16 11.04
N MET A 117 -14.64 5.66 12.28
CA MET A 117 -15.22 4.91 13.40
C MET A 117 -16.55 5.53 13.78
N TYR A 118 -17.57 4.70 13.98
CA TYR A 118 -18.87 5.09 14.49
C TYR A 118 -19.07 4.51 15.88
N VAL A 119 -19.76 5.24 16.73
CA VAL A 119 -20.31 4.71 17.98
C VAL A 119 -21.68 4.14 17.68
N ASN A 120 -21.88 2.86 17.95
CA ASN A 120 -23.17 2.18 17.89
C ASN A 120 -23.55 1.63 19.27
N GLU A 121 -24.71 0.98 19.38
CA GLU A 121 -25.22 0.41 20.63
C GLU A 121 -24.25 -0.62 21.27
N ASN A 122 -23.33 -1.20 20.49
CA ASN A 122 -22.33 -2.17 20.92
C ASN A 122 -20.92 -1.57 21.13
N GLY A 123 -20.78 -0.22 21.06
CA GLY A 123 -19.53 0.50 21.20
C GLY A 123 -18.96 1.01 19.88
N LEU A 124 -17.63 1.16 19.80
CA LEU A 124 -16.94 1.64 18.61
C LEU A 124 -16.96 0.58 17.48
N ALA A 125 -17.45 0.97 16.32
CA ALA A 125 -17.44 0.13 15.12
C ALA A 125 -16.80 0.88 13.95
N TYR A 126 -16.06 0.16 13.11
CA TYR A 126 -15.53 0.70 11.86
C TYR A 126 -16.64 0.85 10.82
N ALA A 127 -16.61 1.95 10.07
CA ALA A 127 -17.43 2.09 8.87
C ALA A 127 -16.96 1.09 7.81
N ARG A 128 -17.61 -0.04 7.75
CA ARG A 128 -17.37 -1.04 6.71
C ARG A 128 -18.19 -0.70 5.48
N SER A 129 -17.65 -1.02 4.31
CA SER A 129 -18.46 -1.13 3.10
C SER A 129 -19.47 -2.25 3.31
N PHE A 130 -20.74 -1.91 3.56
CA PHE A 130 -21.82 -2.87 3.47
C PHE A 130 -22.01 -3.22 1.98
N LYS A 131 -22.29 -4.49 1.69
CA LYS A 131 -22.49 -5.03 0.32
C LYS A 131 -23.43 -4.22 -0.58
N ASP A 132 -24.26 -3.35 0.00
CA ASP A 132 -25.30 -2.59 -0.68
C ASP A 132 -24.93 -1.15 -1.05
N LYS A 133 -23.74 -0.66 -0.65
CA LYS A 133 -23.20 0.64 -1.08
C LYS A 133 -21.71 0.52 -1.37
N GLU A 134 -21.36 0.55 -2.65
CA GLU A 134 -19.96 0.72 -3.05
C GLU A 134 -19.46 2.07 -2.53
N LEU A 135 -18.36 2.03 -1.76
CA LEU A 135 -17.69 3.24 -1.34
C LEU A 135 -17.14 3.97 -2.58
N PRO A 136 -17.31 5.29 -2.65
CA PRO A 136 -16.60 6.06 -3.67
C PRO A 136 -15.09 5.80 -3.58
N ARG A 137 -14.42 5.59 -4.71
CA ARG A 137 -12.98 5.22 -4.75
C ARG A 137 -12.10 6.11 -3.89
N TYR A 138 -12.33 7.43 -3.91
CA TYR A 138 -11.57 8.41 -3.13
C TYR A 138 -11.78 8.30 -1.61
N LYS A 139 -12.77 7.53 -1.15
CA LYS A 139 -13.05 7.22 0.27
C LYS A 139 -12.68 5.79 0.66
N SER A 140 -12.38 4.92 -0.30
CA SER A 140 -12.00 3.54 -0.07
C SER A 140 -10.55 3.45 0.41
N MET A 141 -10.32 2.90 1.60
CA MET A 141 -8.96 2.69 2.13
C MET A 141 -8.15 1.75 1.24
N GLU A 142 -8.78 0.69 0.75
CA GLU A 142 -8.13 -0.26 -0.16
C GLU A 142 -7.72 0.41 -1.48
N TRP A 143 -8.62 1.23 -2.06
CA TRP A 143 -8.28 1.97 -3.28
C TRP A 143 -7.15 2.97 -3.04
N GLN A 144 -7.18 3.67 -1.89
CA GLN A 144 -6.13 4.64 -1.55
C GLN A 144 -4.77 3.96 -1.40
N ALA A 145 -4.71 2.82 -0.69
CA ALA A 145 -3.48 2.04 -0.51
C ALA A 145 -2.98 1.45 -1.83
N MET A 146 -3.87 0.87 -2.65
CA MET A 146 -3.53 0.37 -4.00
C MET A 146 -3.01 1.50 -4.91
N ALA A 147 -3.67 2.66 -4.89
CA ALA A 147 -3.26 3.81 -5.69
C ALA A 147 -1.90 4.35 -5.24
N LEU A 148 -1.67 4.43 -3.93
CA LEU A 148 -0.39 4.87 -3.37
C LEU A 148 0.73 3.87 -3.69
N CYS A 149 0.49 2.58 -3.54
CA CYS A 149 1.42 1.52 -3.91
C CYS A 149 1.81 1.64 -5.40
N GLY A 150 0.83 1.81 -6.28
CA GLY A 150 1.08 2.03 -7.71
C GLY A 150 1.95 3.25 -7.99
N GLU A 151 1.66 4.41 -7.38
CA GLU A 151 2.44 5.64 -7.55
C GLU A 151 3.84 5.58 -6.90
N ILE A 152 4.00 4.79 -5.82
CA ILE A 152 5.31 4.53 -5.20
C ILE A 152 6.16 3.62 -6.10
N MET A 153 5.61 2.53 -6.60
CA MET A 153 6.34 1.56 -7.42
C MET A 153 6.59 2.05 -8.84
N ILE A 154 5.65 2.85 -9.42
CA ILE A 154 5.77 3.44 -10.76
C ILE A 154 5.61 4.96 -10.62
N PRO A 155 6.68 5.72 -10.30
CA PRO A 155 6.58 7.16 -10.09
C PRO A 155 6.16 7.88 -11.37
N TYR A 156 4.96 8.47 -11.36
CA TYR A 156 4.32 9.07 -12.54
C TYR A 156 5.25 10.00 -13.33
N GLU A 157 5.87 10.97 -12.67
CA GLU A 157 6.69 11.99 -13.33
C GLU A 157 7.89 11.39 -14.09
N LYS A 158 8.35 10.22 -13.69
CA LYS A 158 9.48 9.53 -14.32
C LYS A 158 9.05 8.51 -15.36
N CYS A 159 7.81 8.02 -15.27
CA CYS A 159 7.37 6.85 -16.03
C CYS A 159 6.21 7.14 -17.00
N LYS A 160 5.59 8.33 -16.96
CA LYS A 160 4.41 8.68 -17.78
C LYS A 160 4.62 8.51 -19.28
N ASP A 161 5.86 8.70 -19.74
CA ASP A 161 6.23 8.60 -21.16
C ASP A 161 6.89 7.25 -21.51
N TYR A 162 6.95 6.30 -20.55
CA TYR A 162 7.55 5.00 -20.77
C TYR A 162 6.55 4.02 -21.40
N SER A 163 7.06 3.19 -22.31
CA SER A 163 6.34 2.03 -22.80
C SER A 163 6.22 0.94 -21.70
N PHE A 164 5.32 -0.01 -21.90
CA PHE A 164 5.18 -1.18 -21.02
C PHE A 164 6.54 -1.85 -20.72
N LYS A 165 7.31 -2.17 -21.76
CA LYS A 165 8.63 -2.81 -21.62
C LYS A 165 9.61 -1.96 -20.81
N GLN A 166 9.58 -0.64 -20.98
CA GLN A 166 10.45 0.27 -20.22
C GLN A 166 10.06 0.33 -18.73
N ILE A 167 8.76 0.36 -18.41
CA ILE A 167 8.30 0.32 -17.01
C ILE A 167 8.73 -1.00 -16.38
N VAL A 168 8.40 -2.14 -16.99
CA VAL A 168 8.74 -3.47 -16.47
C VAL A 168 10.25 -3.63 -16.27
N SER A 169 11.10 -3.10 -17.15
CA SER A 169 12.56 -3.22 -17.03
C SER A 169 13.19 -2.29 -15.99
N ARG A 170 12.53 -1.18 -15.64
CA ARG A 170 13.10 -0.12 -14.79
C ARG A 170 12.47 -0.02 -13.41
N THR A 171 11.40 -0.76 -13.15
CA THR A 171 10.68 -0.80 -11.87
C THR A 171 10.56 -2.24 -11.36
N ASP A 172 10.11 -2.40 -10.12
CA ASP A 172 9.75 -3.72 -9.56
C ASP A 172 8.22 -3.95 -9.60
N SER A 173 7.50 -3.19 -10.43
CA SER A 173 6.05 -3.37 -10.60
C SER A 173 5.73 -4.66 -11.34
N SER A 174 4.61 -5.30 -10.97
CA SER A 174 4.07 -6.43 -11.72
C SER A 174 3.52 -5.98 -13.09
N ASP A 175 3.27 -6.96 -13.96
CA ASP A 175 2.67 -6.70 -15.26
C ASP A 175 1.26 -6.09 -15.11
N GLU A 176 0.49 -6.54 -14.13
CA GLU A 176 -0.84 -6.02 -13.82
C GLU A 176 -0.79 -4.56 -13.37
N GLN A 177 0.12 -4.23 -12.45
CA GLN A 177 0.34 -2.84 -12.02
C GLN A 177 0.75 -1.96 -13.21
N THR A 178 1.63 -2.46 -14.07
CA THR A 178 2.08 -1.73 -15.27
C THR A 178 0.95 -1.50 -16.26
N LYS A 179 0.11 -2.52 -16.53
CA LYS A 179 -1.08 -2.39 -17.38
C LYS A 179 -2.06 -1.36 -16.81
N TYR A 180 -2.32 -1.44 -15.49
CA TYR A 180 -3.19 -0.49 -14.79
C TYR A 180 -2.67 0.94 -14.92
N PHE A 181 -1.36 1.15 -14.67
CA PHE A 181 -0.71 2.46 -14.78
C PHE A 181 -0.89 3.07 -16.17
N LEU A 182 -0.58 2.33 -17.23
CA LEU A 182 -0.68 2.81 -18.60
C LEU A 182 -2.12 3.10 -19.01
N ARG A 183 -3.08 2.32 -18.56
CA ARG A 183 -4.49 2.45 -18.92
C ARG A 183 -5.21 3.56 -18.15
N TRP A 184 -5.00 3.64 -16.84
CA TRP A 184 -5.84 4.44 -15.95
C TRP A 184 -5.14 5.60 -15.26
N VAL A 185 -3.81 5.65 -15.31
CA VAL A 185 -3.02 6.71 -14.67
C VAL A 185 -2.43 7.67 -15.70
N VAL A 186 -1.90 7.13 -16.79
CA VAL A 186 -1.29 7.96 -17.88
C VAL A 186 -2.35 8.46 -18.85
N LYS A 187 -3.34 7.64 -19.16
CA LYS A 187 -4.45 7.98 -20.06
C LYS A 187 -5.78 7.85 -19.30
N PRO A 188 -6.08 8.76 -18.37
CA PRO A 188 -7.42 8.79 -17.78
C PRO A 188 -8.41 9.14 -18.88
N GLU A 189 -9.48 8.32 -19.02
CA GLU A 189 -10.64 8.67 -19.82
C GLU A 189 -11.39 9.85 -19.21
#